data_a30098b7a2dcae982d9c0b7a8f92d2cb
#
_entry.id   a30098b7a2dcae982d9c0b7a8f92d2cb
#
_cell.length_a   1.000
_cell.length_b   1.000
_cell.length_c   1.000
_cell.angle_alpha   90.00
_cell.angle_beta   90.00
_cell.angle_gamma   90.00
#
_symmetry.space_group_name_H-M   'P 1'
#
loop_
_entity.id
_entity.type
_entity.pdbx_description
1 polymer ?
#
loop_
_entity_poly.entity_id
_entity_poly.type
_entity_poly.pdbx_seq_one_letter_code
_entity_poly.pdbx_strand_id
1 'polypeptide(L)' 'MKNISDYDFSRISAFVDGELETNEVYSLIADMQIKPELKDLYFNLLELSEVSVNLKSLGF' A
#
# COMPACT_ATOMS: atom_id res chain seq x y z
N MET A 1 1.24 -0.39 -14.69
CA MET A 1 0.46 -0.33 -14.10
C MET A 1 -0.67 -0.06 -14.61
N LYS A 2 -1.09 -0.34 -15.47
CA LYS A 2 -2.10 -0.02 -16.03
C LYS A 2 -3.33 -0.51 -15.57
N ASN A 3 -3.51 -1.45 -14.86
CA ASN A 3 -4.81 -2.00 -14.51
C ASN A 3 -5.26 -1.67 -13.11
N ILE A 4 -4.70 -0.68 -12.52
CA ILE A 4 -5.09 -0.30 -11.17
C ILE A 4 -6.06 0.87 -11.25
N SER A 5 -7.26 0.67 -10.72
CA SER A 5 -8.26 1.73 -10.73
C SER A 5 -7.97 2.75 -9.64
N ASP A 6 -8.60 3.91 -9.77
CA ASP A 6 -8.45 4.95 -8.75
C ASP A 6 -8.93 4.46 -7.41
N TYR A 7 -9.97 3.64 -7.39
CA TYR A 7 -10.49 3.09 -6.16
C TYR A 7 -9.44 2.20 -5.49
N ASP A 8 -8.80 1.32 -6.27
CA ASP A 8 -7.78 0.44 -5.72
C ASP A 8 -6.56 1.20 -5.25
N PHE A 9 -6.14 2.20 -6.01
CA PHE A 9 -5.02 3.03 -5.61
C PHE A 9 -5.32 3.72 -4.29
N SER A 10 -6.53 4.25 -4.17
CA SER A 10 -6.93 4.94 -2.96
C SER A 10 -6.93 4.01 -1.75
N ARG A 11 -7.42 2.77 -1.93
CA ARG A 11 -7.44 1.79 -0.85
C ARG A 11 -6.03 1.45 -0.39
N ILE A 12 -5.14 1.21 -1.34
CA ILE A 12 -3.79 0.81 -0.99
C ILE A 12 -3.06 1.96 -0.33
N SER A 13 -3.26 3.17 -0.81
CA SER A 13 -2.65 4.33 -0.21
C SER A 13 -3.12 4.50 1.23
N ALA A 14 -4.41 4.34 1.47
CA ALA A 14 -4.94 4.44 2.83
C ALA A 14 -4.40 3.33 3.72
N PHE A 15 -4.22 2.15 3.15
CA PHE A 15 -3.68 1.03 3.91
C PHE A 15 -2.24 1.33 4.36
N VAL A 16 -1.43 1.86 3.46
CA VAL A 16 -0.06 2.21 3.81
C VAL A 16 -0.03 3.30 4.88
N ASP A 17 -0.97 4.23 4.82
CA ASP A 17 -1.05 5.29 5.82
C ASP A 17 -1.68 4.84 7.13
N GLY A 18 -2.21 3.62 7.18
CA GLY A 18 -2.83 3.14 8.38
C GLY A 18 -4.22 3.68 8.61
N GLU A 19 -4.89 4.12 7.55
CA GLU A 19 -6.21 4.70 7.68
C GLU A 19 -7.33 3.79 7.23
N LEU A 20 -7.03 2.57 6.83
CA LEU A 20 -8.05 1.67 6.32
C LEU A 20 -8.67 0.92 7.49
N GLU A 21 -9.97 0.71 7.43
CA GLU A 21 -10.65 -0.02 8.48
C GLU A 21 -10.37 -1.51 8.36
N THR A 22 -10.52 -2.23 9.46
CA THR A 22 -10.18 -3.64 9.51
C THR A 22 -10.89 -4.45 8.44
N ASN A 23 -12.17 -4.20 8.25
CA ASN A 23 -12.92 -4.92 7.23
C ASN A 23 -12.35 -4.69 5.85
N GLU A 24 -11.95 -3.47 5.59
CA GLU A 24 -11.41 -3.13 4.30
C GLU A 24 -10.01 -3.69 4.11
N VAL A 25 -9.26 -3.82 5.18
CA VAL A 25 -7.95 -4.43 5.11
C VAL A 25 -8.06 -5.88 4.65
N TYR A 26 -8.99 -6.62 5.24
CA TYR A 26 -9.18 -8.02 4.85
C TYR A 26 -9.59 -8.12 3.38
N SER A 27 -10.50 -7.26 2.96
CA SER A 27 -10.94 -7.25 1.59
C SER A 27 -9.79 -6.93 0.63
N LEU A 28 -8.97 -5.98 1.00
CA LEU A 28 -7.84 -5.58 0.18
C LEU A 28 -6.81 -6.70 0.08
N ILE A 29 -6.54 -7.36 1.19
CA ILE A 29 -5.58 -8.46 1.19
C ILE A 29 -6.07 -9.58 0.26
N ALA A 30 -7.37 -9.89 0.31
CA ALA A 30 -7.93 -10.90 -0.57
C ALA A 30 -7.76 -10.49 -2.04
N ASP A 31 -7.99 -9.23 -2.34
CA ASP A 31 -7.83 -8.75 -3.70
C ASP A 31 -6.38 -8.81 -4.14
N MET A 32 -5.45 -8.54 -3.25
CA MET A 32 -4.04 -8.59 -3.59
C MET A 32 -3.58 -10.01 -3.91
N GLN A 33 -4.24 -11.00 -3.35
CA GLN A 33 -3.93 -12.38 -3.68
C GLN A 33 -4.33 -12.70 -5.12
N ILE A 34 -5.37 -12.06 -5.60
CA ILE A 34 -5.87 -12.30 -6.93
C ILE A 34 -5.20 -11.41 -7.97
N LYS A 35 -4.90 -10.18 -7.60
CA LYS A 35 -4.33 -9.20 -8.53
C LYS A 35 -2.93 -8.82 -8.08
N PRO A 36 -1.92 -9.42 -8.66
CA PRO A 36 -0.54 -9.12 -8.24
C PRO A 36 -0.14 -7.66 -8.43
N GLU A 37 -0.77 -6.96 -9.37
CA GLU A 37 -0.43 -5.56 -9.56
C GLU A 37 -0.79 -4.72 -8.34
N LEU A 38 -1.81 -5.13 -7.59
CA LEU A 38 -2.14 -4.42 -6.36
C LEU A 38 -1.06 -4.63 -5.30
N LYS A 39 -0.55 -5.84 -5.24
CA LYS A 39 0.51 -6.14 -4.30
C LYS A 39 1.77 -5.36 -4.64
N ASP A 40 2.09 -5.27 -5.93
CA ASP A 40 3.24 -4.51 -6.36
C ASP A 40 3.11 -3.04 -5.98
N LEU A 41 1.93 -2.47 -6.17
CA LEU A 41 1.71 -1.09 -5.79
C LEU A 41 1.86 -0.90 -4.29
N TYR A 42 1.34 -1.83 -3.52
CA TYR A 42 1.45 -1.76 -2.08
C TYR A 42 2.92 -1.74 -1.65
N PHE A 43 3.72 -2.64 -2.22
CA PHE A 43 5.13 -2.68 -1.86
C PHE A 43 5.86 -1.42 -2.29
N ASN A 44 5.50 -0.87 -3.44
CA ASN A 44 6.13 0.36 -3.89
C ASN A 44 5.84 1.52 -2.94
N LEU A 45 4.59 1.66 -2.54
CA LEU A 45 4.23 2.75 -1.64
C LEU A 45 4.84 2.54 -0.25
N LEU A 46 4.86 1.31 0.19
CA LEU A 46 5.43 0.99 1.49
C LEU A 46 6.92 1.28 1.50
N GLU A 47 7.60 0.94 0.44
CA GLU A 47 9.02 1.14 0.34
C GLU A 47 9.37 2.62 0.35
N LEU A 48 8.60 3.43 -0.35
CA LEU A 48 8.82 4.86 -0.34
C LEU A 48 8.65 5.42 1.06
N SER A 49 7.65 4.94 1.76
CA SER A 49 7.40 5.40 3.11
C SER A 49 8.52 4.97 4.05
N GLU A 50 8.99 3.75 3.90
CA GLU A 50 10.04 3.24 4.77
C GLU A 50 11.38 3.91 4.52
N VAL A 51 11.65 4.24 3.28
CA VAL A 51 12.90 4.92 2.96
C VAL A 51 12.94 6.26 3.68
N SER A 52 11.84 6.99 3.66
CA SER A 52 11.78 8.26 4.37
C SER A 52 12.02 8.08 5.85
N VAL A 53 11.39 7.08 6.43
CA VAL A 53 11.51 6.83 7.85
C VAL A 53 12.92 6.41 8.19
N ASN A 54 13.51 5.57 7.37
CA ASN A 54 14.85 5.11 7.64
C ASN A 54 15.87 6.23 7.63
N LEU A 55 15.72 7.15 6.71
CA LEU A 55 16.64 8.28 6.68
C LEU A 55 16.59 9.06 7.97
N LYS A 56 15.40 9.22 8.52
CA LYS A 56 15.27 9.91 9.77
C LYS A 56 15.78 9.09 10.93
N SER A 57 15.50 7.80 10.91
CA SER A 57 15.92 6.95 12.00
C SER A 57 17.42 6.88 12.13
N LEU A 58 18.10 6.90 11.03
CA LEU A 58 19.55 6.82 11.09
C LEU A 58 20.17 8.07 11.63
N GLY A 59 19.41 9.10 11.82
CA GLY A 59 19.90 10.27 12.48
C GLY A 59 20.74 11.16 11.63
N PHE A 60 20.62 10.99 10.38
CA PHE A 60 21.44 11.82 9.48
C PHE A 60 20.74 13.09 9.09
#